data_3e71884626fedb05c5985acb3c8ef1c5
#
_entry.id   3e71884626fedb05c5985acb3c8ef1c5
#
_cell.length_a   1.000
_cell.length_b   1.000
_cell.length_c   1.000
_cell.angle_alpha   90.00
_cell.angle_beta   90.00
_cell.angle_gamma   90.00
#
_symmetry.space_group_name_H-M   'P 1'
#
loop_
_entity.id
_entity.type
_entity.pdbx_description
1 polymer ?
#
loop_
_entity_poly.entity_id
_entity_poly.type
_entity_poly.pdbx_seq_one_letter_code
_entity_poly.pdbx_strand_id
1 'polypeptide(L)'
;LRMVIKDVTDLDNSCTEPESAVDPDGTTCGTDGELREKLLFSVWLDQGATAGFQGKCVSEGDGCSSGDLGEGDNVWQGQQSEPKLISAGTIDPSDTNGISEIWTLPTPLLGGQTAYFGVDWTLPLATGNEIQTDSMSATMEFQVEQYRNNPSPSWN
;
A
#
# COMPACT_ATOMS: atom_id res chain seq x y z
N LEU A 1 -14.96 6.46 -1.38
CA LEU A 1 -13.95 5.51 -1.83
C LEU A 1 -13.31 4.85 -0.62
N ARG A 2 -13.17 3.56 -0.65
CA ARG A 2 -12.50 2.73 0.34
C ARG A 2 -11.48 1.83 -0.39
N MET A 3 -10.35 1.57 0.24
CA MET A 3 -9.36 0.62 -0.23
C MET A 3 -9.22 -0.53 0.77
N VAL A 4 -9.05 -1.73 0.25
CA VAL A 4 -8.86 -2.97 1.02
C VAL A 4 -7.73 -3.76 0.38
N ILE A 5 -6.83 -4.30 1.19
CA ILE A 5 -5.86 -5.31 0.76
C ILE A 5 -6.36 -6.67 1.25
N LYS A 6 -6.45 -7.64 0.37
CA LYS A 6 -6.97 -8.98 0.67
C LYS A 6 -6.26 -10.08 -0.14
N ASP A 7 -6.62 -11.31 0.12
CA ASP A 7 -6.10 -12.49 -0.58
C ASP A 7 -4.56 -12.52 -0.58
N VAL A 8 -3.97 -12.18 0.56
CA VAL A 8 -2.52 -12.20 0.73
C VAL A 8 -2.07 -13.66 0.77
N THR A 9 -1.16 -14.01 -0.11
CA THR A 9 -0.49 -15.32 -0.10
C THR A 9 1.01 -15.10 -0.03
N ASP A 10 1.67 -15.93 0.72
CA ASP A 10 3.11 -15.99 0.84
C ASP A 10 3.54 -17.44 0.63
N LEU A 11 4.54 -17.67 -0.20
CA LEU A 11 4.96 -19.01 -0.60
C LEU A 11 6.46 -19.10 -0.55
N ASP A 12 6.93 -20.10 0.14
CA ASP A 12 8.27 -20.63 -0.03
C ASP A 12 8.30 -21.51 -1.30
N ASN A 13 9.11 -21.13 -2.28
CA ASN A 13 9.17 -21.84 -3.57
C ASN A 13 10.30 -22.86 -3.64
N SER A 14 11.27 -22.80 -2.76
CA SER A 14 12.33 -23.80 -2.64
C SER A 14 13.11 -23.60 -1.34
N CYS A 15 13.76 -24.66 -0.88
CA CYS A 15 14.57 -24.63 0.33
C CYS A 15 16.01 -24.98 -0.02
N THR A 16 16.78 -23.99 -0.39
CA THR A 16 18.18 -24.16 -0.76
C THR A 16 19.11 -23.35 0.14
N GLU A 17 20.36 -23.78 0.28
CA GLU A 17 21.36 -22.97 0.97
C GLU A 17 21.60 -21.64 0.20
N PRO A 18 21.68 -20.49 0.92
CA PRO A 18 21.80 -20.34 2.38
C PRO A 18 20.48 -20.20 3.16
N GLU A 19 19.33 -20.22 2.53
CA GLU A 19 18.00 -20.08 3.14
C GLU A 19 17.76 -21.19 4.18
N SER A 20 17.87 -22.44 3.79
CA SER A 20 17.63 -23.61 4.65
C SER A 20 18.43 -23.64 5.95
N ALA A 21 19.48 -22.81 6.06
CA ALA A 21 20.27 -22.69 7.28
C ALA A 21 19.69 -21.69 8.29
N VAL A 22 18.80 -20.79 7.85
CA VAL A 22 18.29 -19.66 8.65
C VAL A 22 16.77 -19.58 8.67
N ASP A 23 16.11 -20.35 7.83
CA ASP A 23 14.66 -20.42 7.74
C ASP A 23 14.03 -20.88 9.08
N PRO A 24 12.98 -20.17 9.59
CA PRO A 24 12.34 -20.53 10.85
C PRO A 24 11.67 -21.91 10.85
N ASP A 25 11.24 -22.40 9.69
CA ASP A 25 10.63 -23.72 9.52
C ASP A 25 11.69 -24.83 9.38
N GLY A 26 12.95 -24.45 9.40
CA GLY A 26 14.08 -25.36 9.40
C GLY A 26 14.48 -25.84 7.99
N THR A 27 15.21 -26.93 7.92
CA THR A 27 15.81 -27.41 6.66
C THR A 27 14.82 -27.88 5.60
N THR A 28 13.55 -27.93 5.90
CA THR A 28 12.49 -28.28 4.95
C THR A 28 11.72 -27.07 4.46
N CYS A 29 12.08 -25.88 5.00
CA CYS A 29 11.42 -24.61 4.70
C CYS A 29 9.95 -24.85 4.36
N GLY A 30 9.05 -24.66 5.13
CA GLY A 30 7.61 -25.00 5.02
C GLY A 30 6.95 -24.82 3.64
N THR A 31 5.78 -24.30 3.65
CA THR A 31 5.03 -23.87 2.44
C THR A 31 4.63 -22.40 2.53
N ASP A 32 4.91 -21.79 3.66
CA ASP A 32 4.60 -20.42 4.01
C ASP A 32 5.92 -19.66 4.01
N GLY A 33 6.04 -18.64 3.17
CA GLY A 33 7.26 -17.84 3.08
C GLY A 33 7.28 -16.70 4.11
N GLU A 34 8.45 -16.13 4.35
CA GLU A 34 8.65 -15.05 5.32
C GLU A 34 8.64 -13.67 4.68
N LEU A 35 8.53 -13.58 3.36
CA LEU A 35 8.63 -12.31 2.63
C LEU A 35 7.62 -11.27 3.11
N ARG A 36 6.38 -11.66 3.37
CA ARG A 36 5.33 -10.73 3.85
C ARG A 36 5.62 -10.15 5.22
N GLU A 37 6.33 -10.88 6.10
CA GLU A 37 6.71 -10.44 7.43
C GLU A 37 7.86 -9.43 7.41
N LYS A 38 8.61 -9.40 6.33
CA LYS A 38 9.78 -8.54 6.14
C LYS A 38 9.51 -7.34 5.25
N LEU A 39 8.61 -7.47 4.27
CA LEU A 39 8.31 -6.40 3.33
C LEU A 39 7.52 -5.29 4.02
N LEU A 40 8.08 -4.10 4.04
CA LEU A 40 7.38 -2.90 4.51
C LEU A 40 6.57 -2.30 3.36
N PHE A 41 5.30 -2.07 3.62
CA PHE A 41 4.35 -1.53 2.67
C PHE A 41 3.74 -0.24 3.20
N SER A 42 3.60 0.78 2.36
CA SER A 42 2.90 2.01 2.71
C SER A 42 2.09 2.57 1.56
N VAL A 43 1.00 3.24 1.89
CA VAL A 43 0.13 3.94 0.92
C VAL A 43 -0.18 5.32 1.45
N TRP A 44 -0.20 6.32 0.57
CA TRP A 44 -0.58 7.69 0.91
C TRP A 44 -1.51 8.29 -0.14
N LEU A 45 -2.19 9.36 0.22
CA LEU A 45 -2.85 10.24 -0.74
C LEU A 45 -1.80 11.13 -1.38
N ASP A 46 -1.62 10.99 -2.66
CA ASP A 46 -0.66 11.76 -3.45
C ASP A 46 -1.36 13.02 -3.98
N GLN A 47 -1.45 14.03 -3.11
CA GLN A 47 -2.23 15.26 -3.34
C GLN A 47 -1.36 16.51 -3.57
N GLY A 48 -0.05 16.38 -3.56
CA GLY A 48 0.84 17.52 -3.65
C GLY A 48 0.73 18.48 -2.45
N ALA A 49 1.07 19.75 -2.66
CA ALA A 49 1.12 20.76 -1.61
C ALA A 49 -0.26 21.22 -1.12
N THR A 50 -1.29 21.09 -1.94
CA THR A 50 -2.67 21.53 -1.65
C THR A 50 -3.57 20.32 -1.43
N ALA A 51 -4.27 20.27 -0.30
CA ALA A 51 -5.20 19.18 -0.02
C ALA A 51 -6.35 19.15 -1.02
N GLY A 52 -6.71 17.96 -1.50
CA GLY A 52 -7.73 17.74 -2.52
C GLY A 52 -7.11 17.18 -3.81
N PHE A 53 -7.92 17.04 -4.83
CA PHE A 53 -7.50 16.46 -6.11
C PHE A 53 -7.71 17.49 -7.22
N GLN A 54 -6.69 18.30 -7.46
CA GLN A 54 -6.72 19.36 -8.47
C GLN A 54 -6.35 18.86 -9.86
N GLY A 55 -5.60 17.78 -9.94
CA GLY A 55 -5.12 17.15 -11.15
C GLY A 55 -3.61 16.93 -11.11
N LYS A 56 -3.12 16.03 -11.93
CA LYS A 56 -1.71 15.66 -11.94
C LYS A 56 -0.81 16.88 -12.16
N CYS A 57 0.14 17.06 -11.25
CA CYS A 57 1.09 18.15 -11.27
C CYS A 57 2.49 17.68 -10.86
N VAL A 58 3.22 17.15 -11.80
CA VAL A 58 4.58 16.63 -11.58
C VAL A 58 5.62 17.74 -11.76
N SER A 59 5.34 18.72 -12.61
CA SER A 59 6.23 19.83 -12.89
C SER A 59 5.46 21.10 -13.23
N GLU A 60 6.08 22.27 -13.08
CA GLU A 60 5.49 23.56 -13.49
C GLU A 60 5.11 23.59 -14.98
N GLY A 61 5.71 22.71 -15.80
CA GLY A 61 5.39 22.57 -17.23
C GLY A 61 4.03 21.93 -17.50
N ASP A 62 3.42 21.29 -16.51
CA ASP A 62 2.10 20.65 -16.63
C ASP A 62 0.94 21.65 -16.54
N GLY A 63 1.26 22.95 -16.40
CA GLY A 63 0.27 24.01 -16.34
C GLY A 63 -0.41 24.17 -14.97
N CYS A 64 0.07 23.49 -13.98
CA CYS A 64 -0.37 23.61 -12.59
C CYS A 64 0.32 24.79 -11.88
N SER A 65 -0.32 25.29 -10.84
CA SER A 65 0.31 26.32 -10.00
C SER A 65 1.45 25.68 -9.20
N SER A 66 2.50 26.46 -8.93
CA SER A 66 3.63 26.00 -8.11
C SER A 66 3.24 25.50 -6.69
N GLY A 67 1.99 25.75 -6.27
CA GLY A 67 1.45 25.28 -5.01
C GLY A 67 0.96 23.82 -5.02
N ASP A 68 0.80 23.21 -6.19
CA ASP A 68 0.29 21.84 -6.33
C ASP A 68 1.35 20.86 -6.86
N LEU A 69 2.60 21.28 -6.87
CA LEU A 69 3.69 20.39 -7.23
C LEU A 69 3.70 19.14 -6.36
N GLY A 70 3.84 17.99 -7.01
CA GLY A 70 3.88 16.68 -6.38
C GLY A 70 2.57 15.89 -6.49
N GLU A 71 1.44 16.49 -6.95
CA GLU A 71 0.21 15.71 -7.12
C GLU A 71 0.36 14.67 -8.24
N GLY A 72 0.21 13.38 -7.91
CA GLY A 72 0.29 12.27 -8.84
C GLY A 72 1.71 11.94 -9.32
N ASP A 73 2.73 12.29 -8.56
CA ASP A 73 4.13 12.00 -8.88
C ASP A 73 4.66 10.68 -8.29
N ASN A 74 3.87 10.06 -7.40
CA ASN A 74 4.21 8.86 -6.65
C ASN A 74 5.44 9.04 -5.73
N VAL A 75 5.64 10.24 -5.22
CA VAL A 75 6.67 10.56 -4.24
C VAL A 75 6.02 11.13 -3.00
N TRP A 76 6.25 10.52 -1.84
CA TRP A 76 5.73 11.06 -0.59
C TRP A 76 6.57 12.24 -0.12
N GLN A 77 6.03 13.45 -0.17
CA GLN A 77 6.71 14.67 0.25
C GLN A 77 6.59 14.93 1.76
N GLY A 78 5.86 14.09 2.50
CA GLY A 78 5.72 14.25 3.95
C GLY A 78 4.85 15.43 4.37
N GLN A 79 4.04 15.95 3.49
CA GLN A 79 3.17 17.10 3.73
C GLN A 79 1.88 16.68 4.45
N GLN A 80 1.25 17.62 5.16
CA GLN A 80 -0.06 17.37 5.79
C GLN A 80 -1.16 17.08 4.78
N SER A 81 -1.01 17.57 3.55
CA SER A 81 -1.91 17.29 2.43
C SER A 81 -1.76 15.86 1.89
N GLU A 82 -0.66 15.19 2.19
CA GLU A 82 -0.37 13.80 1.79
C GLU A 82 -0.37 12.85 2.99
N PRO A 83 -1.53 12.62 3.59
CA PRO A 83 -1.58 11.72 4.72
C PRO A 83 -1.25 10.30 4.29
N LYS A 84 -0.39 9.63 5.06
CA LYS A 84 -0.25 8.18 4.93
C LYS A 84 -1.54 7.52 5.38
N LEU A 85 -2.08 6.70 4.51
CA LEU A 85 -3.29 5.92 4.72
C LEU A 85 -2.95 4.59 5.39
N ILE A 86 -1.87 3.99 4.89
CA ILE A 86 -1.21 2.84 5.47
C ILE A 86 0.20 3.30 5.80
N SER A 87 0.54 3.32 7.08
CA SER A 87 1.90 3.58 7.53
C SER A 87 2.80 2.41 7.15
N ALA A 88 4.09 2.66 6.94
CA ALA A 88 5.03 1.60 6.64
C ALA A 88 4.96 0.52 7.72
N GLY A 89 4.57 -0.66 7.33
CA GLY A 89 4.40 -1.83 8.19
C GLY A 89 4.37 -3.10 7.36
N THR A 90 4.57 -4.23 8.01
CA THR A 90 4.48 -5.53 7.37
C THR A 90 3.03 -5.87 7.07
N ILE A 91 2.80 -6.61 6.01
CA ILE A 91 1.51 -7.21 5.71
C ILE A 91 1.41 -8.49 6.57
N ASP A 92 1.09 -8.33 7.86
CA ASP A 92 1.05 -9.45 8.81
C ASP A 92 -0.24 -10.26 8.66
N PRO A 93 -0.15 -11.55 8.37
CA PRO A 93 -1.28 -12.47 8.29
C PRO A 93 -1.78 -12.97 9.62
N SER A 94 -1.02 -12.78 10.70
CA SER A 94 -1.44 -13.16 12.05
C SER A 94 -2.56 -12.26 12.56
N ASP A 95 -2.81 -11.14 11.91
CA ASP A 95 -4.06 -10.43 12.07
C ASP A 95 -5.17 -11.31 11.47
N THR A 96 -5.89 -12.01 12.35
CA THR A 96 -6.94 -13.00 12.07
C THR A 96 -8.09 -12.49 11.20
N ASN A 97 -8.01 -11.26 10.72
CA ASN A 97 -8.95 -10.62 9.81
C ASN A 97 -8.41 -10.47 8.39
N GLY A 98 -7.30 -11.15 8.05
CA GLY A 98 -6.65 -11.05 6.75
C GLY A 98 -6.54 -9.59 6.33
N ILE A 99 -5.42 -8.97 6.54
CA ILE A 99 -5.23 -7.54 6.54
C ILE A 99 -6.10 -6.83 5.55
N SER A 100 -7.19 -6.45 6.02
CA SER A 100 -7.89 -5.34 5.48
C SER A 100 -7.41 -4.10 6.25
N GLU A 101 -6.25 -3.55 5.92
CA GLU A 101 -6.09 -2.16 6.22
C GLU A 101 -7.11 -1.42 5.38
N ILE A 102 -8.26 -1.23 6.01
CA ILE A 102 -9.41 -0.56 5.42
C ILE A 102 -9.16 0.92 5.57
N TRP A 103 -9.02 1.57 4.44
CA TRP A 103 -8.94 3.00 4.44
C TRP A 103 -10.08 3.61 3.63
N THR A 104 -10.66 4.66 4.18
CA THR A 104 -11.74 5.40 3.54
C THR A 104 -11.31 6.85 3.32
N LEU A 105 -11.54 7.37 2.12
CA LEU A 105 -11.30 8.79 1.83
C LEU A 105 -12.02 9.68 2.84
N PRO A 106 -11.31 10.60 3.51
CA PRO A 106 -11.92 11.48 4.51
C PRO A 106 -12.96 12.43 3.91
N THR A 107 -12.83 12.71 2.62
CA THR A 107 -13.77 13.58 1.88
C THR A 107 -14.26 12.89 0.62
N PRO A 108 -15.51 13.10 0.21
CA PRO A 108 -16.02 12.55 -1.03
C PRO A 108 -15.26 13.06 -2.24
N LEU A 109 -14.97 12.18 -3.18
CA LEU A 109 -14.43 12.56 -4.49
C LEU A 109 -15.56 13.18 -5.32
N LEU A 110 -15.35 14.39 -5.82
CA LEU A 110 -16.33 15.08 -6.64
C LEU A 110 -16.30 14.57 -8.08
N GLY A 111 -17.42 14.73 -8.78
CA GLY A 111 -17.49 14.34 -10.19
C GLY A 111 -16.44 15.06 -11.04
N GLY A 112 -15.70 14.30 -11.82
CA GLY A 112 -14.61 14.81 -12.67
C GLY A 112 -13.25 14.91 -11.99
N GLN A 113 -13.15 14.67 -10.68
CA GLN A 113 -11.86 14.60 -9.99
C GLN A 113 -11.24 13.20 -10.11
N THR A 114 -9.92 13.15 -10.10
CA THR A 114 -9.10 11.93 -10.05
C THR A 114 -8.37 11.91 -8.72
N ALA A 115 -8.44 10.80 -8.00
CA ALA A 115 -7.62 10.59 -6.80
C ALA A 115 -6.34 9.84 -7.18
N TYR A 116 -5.21 10.30 -6.70
CA TYR A 116 -3.92 9.65 -6.85
C TYR A 116 -3.51 9.03 -5.53
N PHE A 117 -2.92 7.84 -5.60
CA PHE A 117 -2.37 7.12 -4.47
C PHE A 117 -0.93 6.77 -4.77
N GLY A 118 -0.03 7.17 -3.88
CA GLY A 118 1.33 6.68 -3.89
C GLY A 118 1.41 5.36 -3.14
N VAL A 119 2.20 4.43 -3.67
CA VAL A 119 2.45 3.12 -3.07
C VAL A 119 3.95 2.89 -3.01
N ASP A 120 4.43 2.51 -1.85
CA ASP A 120 5.83 2.18 -1.62
C ASP A 120 5.95 0.84 -0.91
N TRP A 121 6.94 0.06 -1.30
CA TRP A 121 7.36 -1.14 -0.62
C TRP A 121 8.87 -1.18 -0.50
N THR A 122 9.34 -1.54 0.66
CA THR A 122 10.77 -1.58 0.95
C THR A 122 11.11 -2.87 1.67
N LEU A 123 12.12 -3.57 1.18
CA LEU A 123 12.74 -4.65 1.91
C LEU A 123 13.89 -4.08 2.75
N PRO A 124 13.84 -4.20 4.09
CA PRO A 124 14.90 -3.68 4.94
C PRO A 124 16.25 -4.31 4.63
N LEU A 125 17.32 -3.51 4.67
CA LEU A 125 18.70 -4.00 4.45
C LEU A 125 19.15 -5.06 5.47
N ALA A 126 18.49 -5.14 6.61
CA ALA A 126 18.77 -6.12 7.65
C ALA A 126 18.08 -7.47 7.40
N THR A 127 17.25 -7.58 6.37
CA THR A 127 16.60 -8.83 6.00
C THR A 127 17.66 -9.84 5.57
N GLY A 128 17.62 -11.02 6.15
CA GLY A 128 18.57 -12.09 5.90
C GLY A 128 18.16 -12.96 4.71
N ASN A 129 18.71 -14.17 4.68
CA ASN A 129 18.45 -15.13 3.60
C ASN A 129 17.17 -15.94 3.80
N GLU A 130 16.47 -15.74 4.89
CA GLU A 130 15.20 -16.43 5.22
C GLU A 130 14.05 -16.16 4.23
N ILE A 131 14.20 -15.18 3.36
CA ILE A 131 13.24 -14.85 2.32
C ILE A 131 13.72 -15.18 0.90
N GLN A 132 14.84 -15.87 0.83
CA GLN A 132 15.43 -16.21 -0.47
C GLN A 132 14.52 -17.24 -1.16
N THR A 133 14.10 -16.98 -2.37
CA THR A 133 13.15 -17.76 -3.16
C THR A 133 11.68 -17.55 -2.83
N ASP A 134 11.34 -16.84 -1.77
CA ASP A 134 9.96 -16.52 -1.42
C ASP A 134 9.25 -15.69 -2.49
N SER A 135 7.96 -15.86 -2.54
CA SER A 135 7.07 -15.01 -3.33
C SER A 135 5.81 -14.62 -2.57
N MET A 136 5.40 -13.38 -2.73
CA MET A 136 4.18 -12.87 -2.14
C MET A 136 3.24 -12.34 -3.21
N SER A 137 1.95 -12.52 -3.02
CA SER A 137 0.92 -11.82 -3.78
C SER A 137 -0.19 -11.29 -2.89
N ALA A 138 -0.81 -10.19 -3.31
CA ALA A 138 -1.95 -9.60 -2.63
C ALA A 138 -2.89 -8.94 -3.64
N THR A 139 -4.17 -8.84 -3.29
CA THR A 139 -5.18 -8.12 -4.07
C THR A 139 -5.46 -6.77 -3.41
N MET A 140 -5.29 -5.68 -4.16
CA MET A 140 -5.74 -4.34 -3.75
C MET A 140 -7.09 -4.07 -4.39
N GLU A 141 -8.12 -3.90 -3.57
CA GLU A 141 -9.49 -3.64 -4.02
C GLU A 141 -9.92 -2.22 -3.67
N PHE A 142 -10.45 -1.51 -4.67
CA PHE A 142 -11.07 -0.20 -4.49
C PHE A 142 -12.59 -0.36 -4.56
N GLN A 143 -13.25 0.07 -3.50
CA GLN A 143 -14.71 0.09 -3.39
C GLN A 143 -15.22 1.52 -3.46
N VAL A 144 -16.23 1.78 -4.25
CA VAL A 144 -16.84 3.11 -4.38
C VAL A 144 -18.33 3.04 -4.12
N GLU A 145 -18.83 3.99 -3.34
CA GLU A 145 -20.27 4.22 -3.14
C GLU A 145 -20.65 5.65 -3.47
N GLN A 146 -21.86 5.83 -3.95
CA GLN A 146 -22.38 7.18 -4.18
C GLN A 146 -22.64 7.87 -2.85
N TYR A 147 -21.99 9.02 -2.62
CA TYR A 147 -22.17 9.80 -1.39
C TYR A 147 -23.51 10.53 -1.32
N ARG A 148 -24.00 11.05 -2.47
CA ARG A 148 -25.26 11.79 -2.53
C ARG A 148 -26.42 10.86 -2.15
N ASN A 149 -27.16 11.23 -1.11
CA ASN A 149 -28.24 10.44 -0.49
C ASN A 149 -27.76 9.19 0.29
N ASN A 150 -26.45 9.02 0.48
CA ASN A 150 -25.88 7.98 1.32
C ASN A 150 -24.73 8.57 2.17
N PRO A 151 -25.05 9.40 3.18
CA PRO A 151 -24.02 10.07 3.99
C PRO A 151 -23.25 9.12 4.91
N SER A 152 -23.72 7.91 5.06
CA SER A 152 -23.10 6.85 5.88
C SER A 152 -23.01 5.58 5.07
N PRO A 153 -21.99 5.45 4.19
CA PRO A 153 -21.81 4.25 3.39
C PRO A 153 -21.64 3.01 4.28
N SER A 154 -22.35 1.94 3.92
CA SER A 154 -22.22 0.63 4.53
C SER A 154 -21.37 -0.25 3.63
N TRP A 155 -20.09 -0.36 3.96
CA TRP A 155 -19.18 -1.22 3.22
C TRP A 155 -19.43 -2.70 3.58
N ASN A 156 -19.67 -3.52 2.60
CA ASN A 156 -19.80 -4.99 2.74
C ASN A 156 -18.45 -5.68 2.58
#